data_7098341c62942dca83933aba93040a96
#
_entry.id   7098341c62942dca83933aba93040a96
#
_cell.length_a   1.000
_cell.length_b   1.000
_cell.length_c   1.000
_cell.angle_alpha   90.00
_cell.angle_beta   90.00
_cell.angle_gamma   90.00
#
_symmetry.space_group_name_H-M   'P 1'
#
loop_
_entity.id
_entity.type
_entity.pdbx_description
1 polymer ?
#
loop_
_entity_poly.entity_id
_entity_poly.type
_entity_poly.pdbx_seq_one_letter_code
_entity_poly.pdbx_strand_id
1 'polypeptide(L)'
;QNKFKEGVIDNFIDSYLNGETPIPCVQCNKTVKFTDLFDEAKRLKADALVTGHYVKSITDTNNTDMYRGIDLNRDQSYFLFNTTKDQLNFLRFPLGNLLKDETRNIARELDLNVADKPDSQDICFVPNGDYASVIEKFRPNSFSKGNIKNMSGEVIGVHDGIINYTIGQRK
;
A
#
# COMPACT_ATOMS: atom_id res chain seq x y z
N GLN A 1 -10.28 9.07 -10.09
CA GLN A 1 -10.94 8.65 -8.83
C GLN A 1 -11.62 7.29 -8.96
N ASN A 2 -12.36 7.02 -10.05
CA ASN A 2 -13.10 5.75 -10.22
C ASN A 2 -12.18 4.54 -10.25
N LYS A 3 -11.08 4.57 -11.00
CA LYS A 3 -10.11 3.47 -11.08
C LYS A 3 -9.47 3.10 -9.73
N PHE A 4 -9.20 4.09 -8.87
CA PHE A 4 -8.69 3.83 -7.52
C PHE A 4 -9.76 3.15 -6.66
N LYS A 5 -11.01 3.61 -6.75
CA LYS A 5 -12.12 2.99 -6.03
C LYS A 5 -12.30 1.53 -6.47
N GLU A 6 -12.47 1.30 -7.74
CA GLU A 6 -12.74 -0.04 -8.32
C GLU A 6 -11.54 -0.99 -8.15
N GLY A 7 -10.34 -0.52 -8.47
CA GLY A 7 -9.13 -1.36 -8.46
C GLY A 7 -8.51 -1.59 -7.09
N VAL A 8 -8.76 -0.72 -6.10
CA VAL A 8 -8.13 -0.80 -4.79
C VAL A 8 -9.13 -0.92 -3.66
N ILE A 9 -10.10 0.01 -3.55
CA ILE A 9 -11.03 0.02 -2.42
C ILE A 9 -12.02 -1.13 -2.51
N ASP A 10 -12.67 -1.33 -3.67
CA ASP A 10 -13.64 -2.41 -3.84
C ASP A 10 -12.97 -3.79 -3.68
N ASN A 11 -11.77 -3.98 -4.23
CA ASN A 11 -11.00 -5.21 -4.04
C ASN A 11 -10.65 -5.47 -2.57
N PHE A 12 -10.25 -4.42 -1.84
CA PHE A 12 -10.00 -4.51 -0.40
C PHE A 12 -11.24 -4.96 0.37
N ILE A 13 -12.39 -4.36 0.08
CA ILE A 13 -13.65 -4.68 0.75
C ILE A 13 -14.07 -6.12 0.44
N ASP A 14 -14.06 -6.50 -0.82
CA ASP A 14 -14.49 -7.83 -1.27
C ASP A 14 -13.58 -8.93 -0.68
N SER A 15 -12.26 -8.69 -0.56
CA SER A 15 -11.34 -9.62 0.12
C SER A 15 -11.68 -9.80 1.60
N TYR A 16 -11.94 -8.72 2.35
CA TYR A 16 -12.34 -8.83 3.76
C TYR A 16 -13.68 -9.56 3.93
N LEU A 17 -14.64 -9.31 3.06
CA LEU A 17 -15.93 -10.03 3.08
C LEU A 17 -15.77 -11.52 2.79
N ASN A 18 -14.74 -11.90 2.04
CA ASN A 18 -14.37 -13.28 1.77
C ASN A 18 -13.47 -13.92 2.86
N GLY A 19 -13.16 -13.19 3.94
CA GLY A 19 -12.28 -13.66 5.01
C GLY A 19 -10.80 -13.65 4.66
N GLU A 20 -10.39 -12.89 3.67
CA GLU A 20 -9.01 -12.68 3.27
C GLU A 20 -8.45 -11.38 3.88
N THR A 21 -7.13 -11.30 4.02
CA THR A 21 -6.45 -10.07 4.44
C THR A 21 -5.67 -9.49 3.28
N PRO A 22 -6.21 -8.49 2.55
CA PRO A 22 -5.57 -7.90 1.40
C PRO A 22 -4.43 -6.94 1.77
N ILE A 23 -3.53 -6.70 0.81
CA ILE A 23 -2.49 -5.68 0.90
C ILE A 23 -2.76 -4.61 -0.17
N PRO A 24 -3.67 -3.64 0.09
CA PRO A 24 -4.12 -2.68 -0.90
C PRO A 24 -3.01 -1.76 -1.41
N CYS A 25 -1.94 -1.53 -0.63
CA CYS A 25 -0.78 -0.75 -1.08
C CYS A 25 -0.06 -1.41 -2.26
N VAL A 26 0.07 -2.74 -2.27
CA VAL A 26 0.64 -3.48 -3.41
C VAL A 26 -0.26 -3.31 -4.64
N GLN A 27 -1.57 -3.47 -4.47
CA GLN A 27 -2.53 -3.30 -5.54
C GLN A 27 -2.55 -1.87 -6.09
N CYS A 28 -2.51 -0.86 -5.21
CA CYS A 28 -2.43 0.54 -5.59
C CYS A 28 -1.17 0.86 -6.41
N ASN A 29 -0.01 0.36 -5.96
CA ASN A 29 1.24 0.54 -6.71
C ASN A 29 1.16 -0.13 -8.08
N LYS A 30 0.65 -1.36 -8.15
CA LYS A 30 0.51 -2.12 -9.40
C LYS A 30 -0.42 -1.45 -10.40
N THR A 31 -1.60 -1.01 -9.99
CA THR A 31 -2.66 -0.54 -10.90
C THR A 31 -2.64 0.97 -11.11
N VAL A 32 -2.75 1.74 -10.04
CA VAL A 32 -2.96 3.19 -10.13
C VAL A 32 -1.64 3.91 -10.36
N LYS A 33 -0.61 3.64 -9.53
CA LYS A 33 0.63 4.41 -9.62
C LYS A 33 1.50 3.99 -10.80
N PHE A 34 1.72 2.68 -10.97
CA PHE A 34 2.69 2.18 -11.95
C PHE A 34 2.05 1.60 -13.22
N THR A 35 0.73 1.78 -13.37
CA THR A 35 0.04 1.59 -14.64
C THR A 35 -0.59 2.91 -15.08
N ASP A 36 -1.62 3.38 -14.39
CA ASP A 36 -2.37 4.57 -14.83
C ASP A 36 -1.49 5.84 -14.86
N LEU A 37 -0.72 6.14 -13.79
CA LEU A 37 0.17 7.31 -13.78
C LEU A 37 1.39 7.12 -14.68
N PHE A 38 1.86 5.90 -14.86
CA PHE A 38 2.93 5.58 -15.80
C PHE A 38 2.51 5.87 -17.25
N ASP A 39 1.32 5.41 -17.65
CA ASP A 39 0.77 5.65 -18.98
C ASP A 39 0.52 7.14 -19.20
N GLU A 40 0.02 7.84 -18.19
CA GLU A 40 -0.19 9.28 -18.26
C GLU A 40 1.13 10.04 -18.35
N ALA A 41 2.17 9.66 -17.61
CA ALA A 41 3.49 10.27 -17.70
C ALA A 41 4.08 10.09 -19.11
N LYS A 42 3.94 8.90 -19.70
CA LYS A 42 4.33 8.67 -21.10
C LYS A 42 3.53 9.49 -22.09
N ARG A 43 2.23 9.61 -21.89
CA ARG A 43 1.36 10.46 -22.74
C ARG A 43 1.79 11.94 -22.69
N LEU A 44 2.23 12.40 -21.54
CA LEU A 44 2.77 13.74 -21.31
C LEU A 44 4.23 13.90 -21.81
N LYS A 45 4.82 12.83 -22.35
CA LYS A 45 6.22 12.79 -22.80
C LYS A 45 7.22 13.13 -21.68
N ALA A 46 6.91 12.73 -20.45
CA ALA A 46 7.84 12.87 -19.34
C ALA A 46 9.02 11.89 -19.50
N ASP A 47 10.19 12.28 -19.04
CA ASP A 47 11.41 11.46 -19.06
C ASP A 47 11.44 10.41 -17.96
N ALA A 48 10.70 10.63 -16.88
CA ALA A 48 10.62 9.72 -15.75
C ALA A 48 9.36 9.97 -14.89
N LEU A 49 8.99 8.97 -14.11
CA LEU A 49 8.02 9.10 -13.02
C LEU A 49 8.75 9.00 -11.68
N VAL A 50 8.77 10.08 -10.91
CA VAL A 50 9.46 10.17 -9.63
C VAL A 50 8.49 9.82 -8.49
N THR A 51 8.92 9.03 -7.53
CA THR A 51 8.10 8.62 -6.40
C THR A 51 8.90 8.60 -5.10
N GLY A 52 8.23 8.94 -3.98
CA GLY A 52 8.81 9.01 -2.65
C GLY A 52 8.94 7.66 -1.92
N HIS A 53 8.98 6.53 -2.63
CA HIS A 53 9.20 5.25 -1.98
C HIS A 53 10.67 5.10 -1.54
N TYR A 54 10.85 4.55 -0.33
CA TYR A 54 12.16 4.20 0.23
C TYR A 54 12.65 2.87 -0.34
N VAL A 55 13.04 2.90 -1.61
CA VAL A 55 13.70 1.80 -2.32
C VAL A 55 14.79 2.37 -3.20
N LYS A 56 15.77 1.55 -3.60
CA LYS A 56 16.81 1.94 -4.53
C LYS A 56 16.57 1.28 -5.88
N SER A 57 16.86 2.02 -6.94
CA SER A 57 17.03 1.45 -8.27
C SER A 57 18.44 1.74 -8.74
N ILE A 58 19.10 0.70 -9.26
CA ILE A 58 20.45 0.81 -9.82
C ILE A 58 20.36 0.38 -11.27
N THR A 59 20.78 1.27 -12.17
CA THR A 59 20.82 1.00 -13.59
C THR A 59 22.25 0.74 -14.00
N ASP A 60 22.50 -0.40 -14.58
CA ASP A 60 23.71 -0.68 -15.34
C ASP A 60 23.45 -0.46 -16.85
N THR A 61 24.38 -0.89 -17.70
CA THR A 61 24.32 -0.66 -19.15
C THR A 61 23.05 -1.17 -19.83
N ASN A 62 22.36 -2.17 -19.27
CA ASN A 62 21.23 -2.86 -19.91
C ASN A 62 20.02 -3.15 -18.99
N ASN A 63 20.18 -3.04 -17.69
CA ASN A 63 19.14 -3.40 -16.72
C ASN A 63 19.03 -2.38 -15.61
N THR A 64 17.81 -2.21 -15.12
CA THR A 64 17.55 -1.55 -13.85
C THR A 64 17.04 -2.59 -12.86
N ASP A 65 17.72 -2.72 -11.73
CA ASP A 65 17.36 -3.61 -10.66
C ASP A 65 16.89 -2.81 -9.44
N MET A 66 15.94 -3.39 -8.69
CA MET A 66 15.42 -2.79 -7.45
C MET A 66 16.09 -3.43 -6.24
N TYR A 67 16.50 -2.59 -5.32
CA TYR A 67 17.13 -2.96 -4.05
C TYR A 67 16.38 -2.33 -2.88
N ARG A 68 16.57 -2.89 -1.70
CA ARG A 68 16.08 -2.29 -0.46
C ARG A 68 16.66 -0.88 -0.27
N GLY A 69 15.86 0.00 0.30
CA GLY A 69 16.34 1.30 0.78
C GLY A 69 17.43 1.16 1.84
N ILE A 70 18.26 2.19 2.04
CA ILE A 70 19.27 2.16 3.10
C ILE A 70 18.64 2.24 4.48
N ASP A 71 17.52 2.94 4.63
CA ASP A 71 16.72 2.93 5.86
C ASP A 71 15.88 1.64 5.91
N LEU A 72 16.42 0.61 6.56
CA LEU A 72 15.77 -0.69 6.65
C LEU A 72 14.44 -0.65 7.42
N ASN A 73 14.25 0.34 8.29
CA ASN A 73 13.01 0.53 9.03
C ASN A 73 11.92 1.18 8.18
N ARG A 74 12.30 1.75 7.04
CA ARG A 74 11.41 2.44 6.08
C ARG A 74 11.40 1.79 4.71
N ASP A 75 12.11 0.68 4.54
CA ASP A 75 12.16 -0.04 3.27
C ASP A 75 10.77 -0.42 2.77
N GLN A 76 10.47 -0.07 1.53
CA GLN A 76 9.18 -0.29 0.89
C GLN A 76 9.27 -1.24 -0.32
N SER A 77 10.39 -1.92 -0.49
CA SER A 77 10.60 -2.86 -1.59
C SER A 77 9.54 -3.97 -1.64
N TYR A 78 9.05 -4.42 -0.47
CA TYR A 78 7.96 -5.39 -0.36
C TYR A 78 6.68 -4.94 -1.08
N PHE A 79 6.36 -3.64 -1.03
CA PHE A 79 5.14 -3.13 -1.67
C PHE A 79 5.26 -2.94 -3.18
N LEU A 80 6.46 -3.14 -3.73
CA LEU A 80 6.80 -2.89 -5.14
C LEU A 80 7.23 -4.15 -5.91
N PHE A 81 7.08 -5.34 -5.34
CA PHE A 81 7.54 -6.58 -5.98
C PHE A 81 6.88 -6.88 -7.33
N ASN A 82 5.71 -6.29 -7.61
CA ASN A 82 4.98 -6.41 -8.87
C ASN A 82 5.43 -5.40 -9.95
N THR A 83 6.44 -4.57 -9.67
CA THR A 83 6.96 -3.59 -10.64
C THR A 83 7.68 -4.31 -11.78
N THR A 84 7.27 -4.05 -13.02
CA THR A 84 7.92 -4.63 -14.20
C THR A 84 9.24 -3.94 -14.52
N LYS A 85 10.09 -4.57 -15.33
CA LYS A 85 11.36 -3.97 -15.78
C LYS A 85 11.14 -2.65 -16.54
N ASP A 86 10.15 -2.59 -17.42
CA ASP A 86 9.82 -1.38 -18.18
C ASP A 86 9.40 -0.23 -17.27
N GLN A 87 8.58 -0.53 -16.24
CA GLN A 87 8.21 0.44 -15.22
C GLN A 87 9.44 0.88 -14.42
N LEU A 88 10.28 -0.06 -13.99
CA LEU A 88 11.45 0.23 -13.17
C LEU A 88 12.46 1.12 -13.92
N ASN A 89 12.64 0.91 -15.22
CA ASN A 89 13.49 1.76 -16.07
C ASN A 89 13.01 3.22 -16.13
N PHE A 90 11.72 3.45 -15.98
CA PHE A 90 11.10 4.77 -16.05
C PHE A 90 10.93 5.43 -14.67
N LEU A 91 10.89 4.63 -13.61
CA LEU A 91 10.73 5.10 -12.23
C LEU A 91 12.04 5.67 -11.66
N ARG A 92 11.91 6.66 -10.77
CA ARG A 92 13.03 7.21 -9.99
C ARG A 92 12.64 7.26 -8.52
N PHE A 93 13.55 6.82 -7.67
CA PHE A 93 13.37 6.69 -6.23
C PHE A 93 14.43 7.51 -5.47
N PRO A 94 14.30 8.85 -5.42
CA PRO A 94 15.33 9.70 -4.83
C PRO A 94 15.57 9.46 -3.34
N LEU A 95 14.59 8.91 -2.61
CA LEU A 95 14.68 8.68 -1.18
C LEU A 95 15.37 7.35 -0.81
N GLY A 96 15.66 6.51 -1.78
CA GLY A 96 16.24 5.18 -1.51
C GLY A 96 17.64 5.18 -0.88
N ASN A 97 18.37 6.27 -1.04
CA ASN A 97 19.71 6.46 -0.48
C ASN A 97 19.72 7.44 0.72
N LEU A 98 18.57 7.72 1.32
CA LEU A 98 18.42 8.63 2.45
C LEU A 98 17.80 7.91 3.65
N LEU A 99 18.26 8.25 4.83
CA LEU A 99 17.55 7.95 6.07
C LEU A 99 16.34 8.89 6.20
N LYS A 100 15.33 8.48 6.95
CA LYS A 100 14.12 9.28 7.14
C LYS A 100 14.40 10.66 7.71
N ASP A 101 15.33 10.76 8.65
CA ASP A 101 15.70 12.04 9.28
C ASP A 101 16.43 12.96 8.29
N GLU A 102 17.27 12.42 7.41
CA GLU A 102 17.89 13.19 6.32
C GLU A 102 16.83 13.75 5.37
N THR A 103 15.85 12.92 4.98
CA THR A 103 14.73 13.36 4.15
C THR A 103 13.95 14.49 4.81
N ARG A 104 13.68 14.41 6.12
CA ARG A 104 13.00 15.48 6.87
C ARG A 104 13.83 16.76 6.95
N ASN A 105 15.13 16.65 7.13
CA ASN A 105 16.01 17.82 7.14
C ASN A 105 16.01 18.54 5.79
N ILE A 106 16.13 17.80 4.69
CA ILE A 106 16.02 18.36 3.34
C ILE A 106 14.64 19.03 3.14
N ALA A 107 13.57 18.41 3.60
CA ALA A 107 12.23 18.98 3.50
C ALA A 107 12.08 20.29 4.29
N ARG A 108 12.75 20.43 5.46
CA ARG A 108 12.78 21.67 6.24
C ARG A 108 13.63 22.75 5.55
N GLU A 109 14.80 22.37 5.01
CA GLU A 109 15.65 23.27 4.23
C GLU A 109 14.93 23.83 3.01
N LEU A 110 14.03 23.06 2.40
CA LEU A 110 13.19 23.46 1.29
C LEU A 110 11.85 24.13 1.71
N ASP A 111 11.65 24.39 3.00
CA ASP A 111 10.45 25.00 3.59
C ASP A 111 9.14 24.26 3.19
N LEU A 112 9.18 22.92 3.16
CA LEU A 112 8.02 22.11 2.80
C LEU A 112 7.11 21.88 4.02
N ASN A 113 5.85 22.26 3.91
CA ASN A 113 4.82 22.09 4.95
C ASN A 113 4.63 20.63 5.43
N VAL A 114 5.17 19.66 4.69
CA VAL A 114 5.06 18.23 5.01
C VAL A 114 6.27 17.68 5.78
N ALA A 115 7.28 18.50 6.06
CA ALA A 115 8.52 18.07 6.70
C ALA A 115 8.29 17.33 8.03
N ASP A 116 7.39 17.84 8.86
CA ASP A 116 7.09 17.30 10.19
C ASP A 116 5.80 16.45 10.22
N LYS A 117 5.21 16.18 9.04
CA LYS A 117 4.03 15.32 8.96
C LYS A 117 4.35 13.92 9.49
N PRO A 118 3.54 13.38 10.43
CA PRO A 118 3.68 12.00 10.87
C PRO A 118 3.60 11.02 9.70
N ASP A 119 4.35 9.93 9.80
CA ASP A 119 4.24 8.86 8.81
C ASP A 119 2.85 8.24 8.84
N SER A 120 2.34 7.87 7.68
CA SER A 120 1.14 7.05 7.59
C SER A 120 1.44 5.68 8.22
N GLN A 121 0.75 5.36 9.30
CA GLN A 121 0.95 4.11 10.04
C GLN A 121 0.08 2.98 9.46
N ASP A 122 -0.88 3.32 8.60
CA ASP A 122 -1.87 2.39 8.09
C ASP A 122 -2.26 2.72 6.63
N ILE A 123 -3.23 1.98 6.11
CA ILE A 123 -3.78 2.14 4.77
C ILE A 123 -4.39 3.55 4.62
N CYS A 124 -3.99 4.26 3.58
CA CYS A 124 -4.28 5.70 3.42
C CYS A 124 -5.78 6.07 3.37
N PHE A 125 -6.67 5.13 3.06
CA PHE A 125 -8.12 5.34 3.03
C PHE A 125 -8.85 4.71 4.23
N VAL A 126 -8.10 4.15 5.19
CA VAL A 126 -8.64 3.58 6.44
C VAL A 126 -8.18 4.45 7.60
N PRO A 127 -9.02 5.36 8.08
CA PRO A 127 -8.66 6.20 9.23
C PRO A 127 -8.59 5.35 10.50
N ASN A 128 -7.51 5.54 11.27
CA ASN A 128 -7.31 4.93 12.59
C ASN A 128 -7.35 3.39 12.63
N GLY A 129 -7.09 2.71 11.50
CA GLY A 129 -7.12 1.25 11.44
C GLY A 129 -8.51 0.62 11.57
N ASP A 130 -9.57 1.39 11.44
CA ASP A 130 -10.95 0.90 11.51
C ASP A 130 -11.43 0.39 10.16
N TYR A 131 -10.98 -0.82 9.81
CA TYR A 131 -11.33 -1.50 8.57
C TYR A 131 -12.83 -1.79 8.47
N ALA A 132 -13.46 -2.20 9.58
CA ALA A 132 -14.87 -2.58 9.62
C ALA A 132 -15.77 -1.40 9.25
N SER A 133 -15.53 -0.21 9.81
CA SER A 133 -16.28 1.00 9.49
C SER A 133 -16.14 1.40 8.00
N VAL A 134 -14.97 1.22 7.42
CA VAL A 134 -14.79 1.48 5.98
C VAL A 134 -15.60 0.50 5.15
N ILE A 135 -15.56 -0.79 5.48
CA ILE A 135 -16.31 -1.84 4.78
C ILE A 135 -17.81 -1.56 4.89
N GLU A 136 -18.31 -1.29 6.08
CA GLU A 136 -19.72 -0.99 6.34
C GLU A 136 -20.21 0.24 5.56
N LYS A 137 -19.38 1.27 5.45
CA LYS A 137 -19.69 2.48 4.67
C LYS A 137 -19.95 2.19 3.20
N PHE A 138 -19.17 1.28 2.61
CA PHE A 138 -19.26 0.96 1.17
C PHE A 138 -20.18 -0.23 0.86
N ARG A 139 -20.38 -1.12 1.82
CA ARG A 139 -21.23 -2.33 1.72
C ARG A 139 -22.07 -2.47 2.99
N PRO A 140 -23.09 -1.62 3.19
CA PRO A 140 -23.95 -1.70 4.38
C PRO A 140 -24.63 -3.08 4.50
N ASN A 141 -24.70 -3.61 5.72
CA ASN A 141 -25.32 -4.90 6.03
C ASN A 141 -24.69 -6.12 5.30
N SER A 142 -23.44 -6.03 4.89
CA SER A 142 -22.75 -7.09 4.13
C SER A 142 -22.13 -8.16 4.99
N PHE A 143 -22.19 -8.05 6.31
CA PHE A 143 -21.62 -9.01 7.24
C PHE A 143 -22.65 -9.51 8.26
N SER A 144 -22.44 -10.72 8.75
CA SER A 144 -23.34 -11.38 9.70
C SER A 144 -22.56 -12.03 10.82
N LYS A 145 -23.25 -12.25 11.94
CA LYS A 145 -22.73 -13.04 13.06
C LYS A 145 -22.45 -14.46 12.62
N GLY A 146 -21.41 -15.05 13.21
CA GLY A 146 -21.03 -16.43 12.93
C GLY A 146 -20.39 -17.10 14.12
N ASN A 147 -20.16 -18.41 14.01
CA ASN A 147 -19.56 -19.21 15.05
C ASN A 147 -18.03 -19.24 14.93
N ILE A 148 -17.34 -19.03 16.04
CA ILE A 148 -15.90 -19.30 16.18
C ILE A 148 -15.75 -20.78 16.53
N LYS A 149 -14.98 -21.52 15.73
CA LYS A 149 -14.75 -22.96 15.92
C LYS A 149 -13.28 -23.24 16.16
N ASN A 150 -13.00 -24.23 17.02
CA ASN A 150 -11.64 -24.75 17.17
C ASN A 150 -11.29 -25.73 16.03
N MET A 151 -10.06 -26.26 16.04
CA MET A 151 -9.59 -27.22 15.04
C MET A 151 -10.35 -28.54 15.02
N SER A 152 -11.08 -28.90 16.11
CA SER A 152 -11.94 -30.05 16.18
C SER A 152 -13.36 -29.81 15.65
N GLY A 153 -13.65 -28.53 15.21
CA GLY A 153 -14.97 -28.13 14.73
C GLY A 153 -15.97 -27.75 15.82
N GLU A 154 -15.57 -27.79 17.11
CA GLU A 154 -16.39 -27.42 18.26
C GLU A 154 -16.56 -25.87 18.28
N VAL A 155 -17.78 -25.41 18.56
CA VAL A 155 -18.08 -23.98 18.70
C VAL A 155 -17.58 -23.49 20.05
N ILE A 156 -16.63 -22.55 20.03
CA ILE A 156 -16.00 -21.95 21.21
C ILE A 156 -16.41 -20.51 21.44
N GLY A 157 -17.20 -19.92 20.54
CA GLY A 157 -17.67 -18.55 20.64
C GLY A 157 -18.49 -18.10 19.44
N VAL A 158 -18.88 -16.83 19.45
CA VAL A 158 -19.61 -16.17 18.36
C VAL A 158 -18.91 -14.84 18.02
N HIS A 159 -18.89 -14.48 16.76
CA HIS A 159 -18.37 -13.19 16.28
C HIS A 159 -19.48 -12.36 15.62
N ASP A 160 -19.34 -11.04 15.66
CA ASP A 160 -20.30 -10.08 15.07
C ASP A 160 -20.08 -9.80 13.59
N GLY A 161 -19.10 -10.43 12.98
CA GLY A 161 -18.76 -10.31 11.56
C GLY A 161 -17.31 -10.65 11.29
N ILE A 162 -17.04 -11.40 10.23
CA ILE A 162 -15.69 -11.83 9.85
C ILE A 162 -14.76 -10.65 9.56
N ILE A 163 -15.31 -9.52 9.13
CA ILE A 163 -14.58 -8.29 8.82
C ILE A 163 -13.84 -7.67 10.01
N ASN A 164 -14.18 -8.08 11.23
CA ASN A 164 -13.53 -7.61 12.46
C ASN A 164 -12.22 -8.36 12.77
N TYR A 165 -11.85 -9.32 11.93
CA TYR A 165 -10.70 -10.19 12.17
C TYR A 165 -9.71 -10.16 11.01
N THR A 166 -8.45 -10.15 11.35
CA THR A 166 -7.33 -10.26 10.41
C THR A 166 -6.67 -11.62 10.60
N ILE A 167 -6.31 -12.31 9.52
CA ILE A 167 -5.60 -13.59 9.59
C ILE A 167 -4.31 -13.43 10.40
N GLY A 168 -4.13 -14.28 11.42
CA GLY A 168 -3.00 -14.21 12.34
C GLY A 168 -3.16 -13.23 13.50
N GLN A 169 -4.28 -12.58 13.64
CA GLN A 169 -4.58 -11.69 14.78
C GLN A 169 -4.53 -12.47 16.10
N ARG A 170 -3.85 -11.91 17.10
CA ARG A 170 -3.68 -12.55 18.42
C ARG A 170 -4.58 -11.99 19.51
N LYS A 171 -5.10 -10.77 19.32
CA LYS A 171 -5.97 -10.06 20.29
C LYS A 171 -7.07 -9.36 19.53
#